data_537ac6140ce780f405232ca82018afcc
#
_entry.id   537ac6140ce780f405232ca82018afcc
#
_cell.length_a   1.000
_cell.length_b   1.000
_cell.length_c   1.000
_cell.angle_alpha   90.00
_cell.angle_beta   90.00
_cell.angle_gamma   90.00
#
_symmetry.space_group_name_H-M   'P 1'
#
loop_
_entity.id
_entity.type
_entity.pdbx_description
1 polymer ?
#
loop_
_entity_poly.entity_id
_entity_poly.type
_entity_poly.pdbx_seq_one_letter_code
_entity_poly.pdbx_strand_id
1 'polypeptide(L)'
;NQRFSEMTQKEDCPFFGSYAYDGQYIYSKTKDAFNLAGSAKEGHELQALAAMYREAQRVRQFGFTATEYDRTKAEYLSQLESSYENRNKIKNDQFGDEYRDNYLGNEPIPGIETEYQIMSQLIPMLPVDMINEYAKDLISDNDTNLVVTLYEQEKDGKVYPTEAQMQQTINGVRTEKLEAYKDNVK
;
A
#
# COMPACT_ATOMS: atom_id res chain seq x y z
N ASN A 1 -4.07 -1.42 -2.73
CA ASN A 1 -4.84 -1.60 -1.49
C ASN A 1 -6.20 -2.28 -1.74
N GLN A 2 -6.82 -2.05 -2.91
CA GLN A 2 -8.13 -2.62 -3.25
C GLN A 2 -8.15 -4.15 -3.16
N ARG A 3 -7.12 -4.85 -3.67
CA ARG A 3 -7.00 -6.31 -3.56
C ARG A 3 -6.98 -6.79 -2.09
N PHE A 4 -6.32 -6.06 -1.18
CA PHE A 4 -6.37 -6.38 0.24
C PHE A 4 -7.77 -6.20 0.83
N SER A 5 -8.48 -5.16 0.42
CA SER A 5 -9.89 -4.97 0.83
C SER A 5 -10.79 -6.10 0.32
N GLU A 6 -10.59 -6.58 -0.90
CA GLU A 6 -11.32 -7.75 -1.43
C GLU A 6 -11.00 -9.04 -0.65
N MET A 7 -9.73 -9.20 -0.24
CA MET A 7 -9.34 -10.34 0.59
C MET A 7 -10.05 -10.34 1.94
N THR A 8 -10.25 -9.17 2.57
CA THR A 8 -10.95 -9.08 3.86
C THR A 8 -12.42 -9.48 3.80
N GLN A 9 -13.03 -9.52 2.62
CA GLN A 9 -14.40 -10.00 2.43
C GLN A 9 -14.50 -11.53 2.47
N LYS A 10 -13.37 -12.24 2.42
CA LYS A 10 -13.35 -13.70 2.47
C LYS A 10 -13.29 -14.18 3.91
N GLU A 11 -14.01 -15.24 4.22
CA GLU A 11 -14.10 -15.80 5.57
C GLU A 11 -12.74 -16.30 6.07
N ASP A 12 -11.91 -16.85 5.18
CA ASP A 12 -10.59 -17.42 5.45
C ASP A 12 -9.45 -16.39 5.43
N CYS A 13 -9.77 -15.09 5.30
CA CYS A 13 -8.74 -14.05 5.31
C CYS A 13 -7.94 -14.06 6.64
N PRO A 14 -6.60 -14.13 6.60
CA PRO A 14 -5.78 -14.26 7.79
C PRO A 14 -5.52 -12.93 8.54
N PHE A 15 -6.02 -11.81 8.04
CA PHE A 15 -5.86 -10.49 8.65
C PHE A 15 -7.19 -9.73 8.69
N PHE A 16 -7.28 -8.77 9.60
CA PHE A 16 -8.42 -7.85 9.69
C PHE A 16 -8.35 -6.74 8.66
N GLY A 17 -7.15 -6.33 8.30
CA GLY A 17 -6.87 -5.33 7.30
C GLY A 17 -5.39 -5.31 6.96
N SER A 18 -5.09 -4.87 5.75
CA SER A 18 -3.73 -4.70 5.27
C SER A 18 -3.67 -3.54 4.27
N TYR A 19 -2.53 -2.89 4.20
CA TYR A 19 -2.29 -1.82 3.25
C TYR A 19 -0.83 -1.78 2.81
N ALA A 20 -0.62 -1.22 1.64
CA ALA A 20 0.69 -0.96 1.07
C ALA A 20 0.82 0.52 0.73
N TYR A 21 2.01 1.08 0.92
CA TYR A 21 2.34 2.43 0.53
C TYR A 21 3.84 2.57 0.24
N ASP A 22 4.16 3.48 -0.65
CA ASP A 22 5.50 3.98 -0.87
C ASP A 22 5.66 5.28 -0.08
N GLY A 23 6.72 5.40 0.68
CA GLY A 23 6.98 6.57 1.50
C GLY A 23 7.96 6.30 2.62
N GLN A 24 7.94 7.17 3.61
CA GLN A 24 8.89 7.16 4.71
C GLN A 24 9.01 5.79 5.38
N TYR A 25 10.26 5.30 5.51
CA TYR A 25 10.56 4.06 6.26
C TYR A 25 10.40 4.31 7.75
N ILE A 26 9.33 3.79 8.33
CA ILE A 26 8.95 3.96 9.75
C ILE A 26 8.95 5.46 10.11
N TYR A 27 9.93 5.93 10.87
CA TYR A 27 10.12 7.34 11.25
C TYR A 27 11.42 7.95 10.71
N SER A 28 12.04 7.31 9.72
CA SER A 28 13.30 7.78 9.14
C SER A 28 13.03 8.98 8.22
N LYS A 29 13.68 10.11 8.49
CA LYS A 29 13.61 11.28 7.61
C LYS A 29 14.50 11.18 6.35
N THR A 30 15.32 10.16 6.25
CA THR A 30 16.34 10.03 5.21
C THR A 30 16.20 8.79 4.35
N LYS A 31 15.16 8.00 4.58
CA LYS A 31 14.92 6.74 3.86
C LYS A 31 13.44 6.56 3.59
N ASP A 32 13.14 6.26 2.34
CA ASP A 32 11.84 5.80 1.90
C ASP A 32 11.88 4.30 1.64
N ALA A 33 10.72 3.68 1.70
CA ALA A 33 10.57 2.26 1.44
C ALA A 33 9.18 1.96 0.90
N PHE A 34 9.08 0.89 0.16
CA PHE A 34 7.80 0.24 -0.06
C PHE A 34 7.41 -0.52 1.22
N ASN A 35 6.29 -0.13 1.80
CA ASN A 35 5.82 -0.65 3.07
C ASN A 35 4.59 -1.54 2.85
N LEU A 36 4.59 -2.71 3.51
CA LEU A 36 3.43 -3.57 3.68
C LEU A 36 3.12 -3.64 5.17
N ALA A 37 1.93 -3.29 5.56
CA ALA A 37 1.49 -3.37 6.94
C ALA A 37 0.11 -4.04 7.03
N GLY A 38 -0.12 -4.77 8.11
CA GLY A 38 -1.40 -5.43 8.32
C GLY A 38 -1.61 -5.88 9.76
N SER A 39 -2.86 -6.05 10.13
CA SER A 39 -3.29 -6.57 11.43
C SER A 39 -3.72 -8.02 11.27
N ALA A 40 -2.84 -8.96 11.65
CA ALA A 40 -3.11 -10.39 11.57
C ALA A 40 -4.22 -10.80 12.55
N LYS A 41 -4.99 -11.83 12.20
CA LYS A 41 -5.84 -12.53 13.16
C LYS A 41 -4.96 -13.37 14.07
N GLU A 42 -5.34 -13.51 15.34
CA GLU A 42 -4.58 -14.28 16.32
C GLU A 42 -4.35 -15.73 15.87
N GLY A 43 -3.09 -16.17 15.92
CA GLY A 43 -2.66 -17.48 15.42
C GLY A 43 -2.52 -17.60 13.91
N HIS A 44 -2.70 -16.50 13.16
CA HIS A 44 -2.58 -16.46 11.71
C HIS A 44 -1.49 -15.50 11.21
N GLU A 45 -0.54 -15.17 12.05
CA GLU A 45 0.49 -14.16 11.80
C GLU A 45 1.34 -14.51 10.57
N LEU A 46 1.80 -15.77 10.47
CA LEU A 46 2.58 -16.23 9.33
C LEU A 46 1.76 -16.32 8.04
N GLN A 47 0.48 -16.71 8.15
CA GLN A 47 -0.44 -16.72 7.02
C GLN A 47 -0.73 -15.31 6.52
N ALA A 48 -0.87 -14.35 7.43
CA ALA A 48 -1.04 -12.94 7.08
C ALA A 48 0.20 -12.38 6.37
N LEU A 49 1.39 -12.65 6.91
CA LEU A 49 2.66 -12.29 6.27
C LEU A 49 2.76 -12.89 4.87
N ALA A 50 2.47 -14.20 4.72
CA ALA A 50 2.48 -14.87 3.43
C ALA A 50 1.49 -14.25 2.45
N ALA A 51 0.26 -13.96 2.88
CA ALA A 51 -0.78 -13.41 2.02
C ALA A 51 -0.44 -12.01 1.52
N MET A 52 0.04 -11.13 2.41
CA MET A 52 0.47 -9.79 2.05
C MET A 52 1.66 -9.81 1.08
N TYR A 53 2.69 -10.57 1.40
CA TYR A 53 3.90 -10.66 0.58
C TYR A 53 3.62 -11.31 -0.78
N ARG A 54 2.76 -12.33 -0.83
CA ARG A 54 2.31 -12.97 -2.07
C ARG A 54 1.64 -11.99 -3.00
N GLU A 55 0.79 -11.12 -2.47
CA GLU A 55 0.11 -10.12 -3.30
C GLU A 55 1.07 -9.06 -3.83
N ALA A 56 2.05 -8.64 -3.03
CA ALA A 56 3.12 -7.77 -3.51
C ALA A 56 3.94 -8.43 -4.62
N GLN A 57 4.34 -9.70 -4.45
CA GLN A 57 5.07 -10.45 -5.49
C GLN A 57 4.22 -10.65 -6.75
N ARG A 58 2.90 -10.80 -6.62
CA ARG A 58 1.98 -10.87 -7.76
C ARG A 58 1.97 -9.55 -8.53
N VAL A 59 1.92 -8.41 -7.85
CA VAL A 59 2.02 -7.10 -8.49
C VAL A 59 3.38 -6.95 -9.19
N ARG A 60 4.47 -7.33 -8.54
CA ARG A 60 5.80 -7.28 -9.15
C ARG A 60 5.88 -8.10 -10.45
N GLN A 61 5.32 -9.32 -10.45
CA GLN A 61 5.41 -10.26 -11.59
C GLN A 61 4.45 -9.91 -12.73
N PHE A 62 3.24 -9.50 -12.43
CA PHE A 62 2.15 -9.38 -13.40
C PHE A 62 1.57 -7.96 -13.52
N GLY A 63 1.93 -7.07 -12.61
CA GLY A 63 1.40 -5.71 -12.55
C GLY A 63 -0.05 -5.62 -12.08
N PHE A 64 -0.59 -4.43 -12.23
CA PHE A 64 -2.01 -4.13 -12.10
C PHE A 64 -2.70 -4.30 -13.45
N THR A 65 -3.97 -4.71 -13.44
CA THR A 65 -4.78 -4.75 -14.65
C THR A 65 -5.22 -3.34 -15.06
N ALA A 66 -5.53 -3.16 -16.33
CA ALA A 66 -6.05 -1.88 -16.82
C ALA A 66 -7.35 -1.48 -16.10
N THR A 67 -8.21 -2.45 -15.82
CA THR A 67 -9.50 -2.20 -15.15
C THR A 67 -9.34 -1.77 -13.69
N GLU A 68 -8.41 -2.36 -12.93
CA GLU A 68 -8.08 -1.89 -11.57
C GLU A 68 -7.54 -0.45 -11.62
N TYR A 69 -6.65 -0.19 -12.54
CA TYR A 69 -6.00 1.11 -12.68
C TYR A 69 -7.01 2.20 -13.07
N ASP A 70 -7.90 1.91 -14.02
CA ASP A 70 -8.93 2.85 -14.46
C ASP A 70 -9.92 3.18 -13.34
N ARG A 71 -10.31 2.19 -12.53
CA ARG A 71 -11.12 2.45 -11.33
C ARG A 71 -10.42 3.36 -10.35
N THR A 72 -9.14 3.07 -10.05
CA THR A 72 -8.36 3.89 -9.11
C THR A 72 -8.19 5.32 -9.62
N LYS A 73 -7.97 5.52 -10.93
CA LYS A 73 -7.96 6.86 -11.54
C LYS A 73 -9.28 7.58 -11.38
N ALA A 74 -10.38 6.90 -11.65
CA ALA A 74 -11.71 7.47 -11.53
C ALA A 74 -12.03 7.87 -10.08
N GLU A 75 -11.70 7.02 -9.12
CA GLU A 75 -11.85 7.32 -7.69
C GLU A 75 -11.02 8.53 -7.25
N TYR A 76 -9.75 8.57 -7.65
CA TYR A 76 -8.85 9.69 -7.35
C TYR A 76 -9.39 11.01 -7.93
N LEU A 77 -9.77 11.02 -9.20
CA LEU A 77 -10.31 12.22 -9.85
C LEU A 77 -11.62 12.69 -9.21
N SER A 78 -12.49 11.76 -8.81
CA SER A 78 -13.73 12.09 -8.09
C SER A 78 -13.47 12.69 -6.71
N GLN A 79 -12.48 12.17 -5.97
CA GLN A 79 -12.07 12.72 -4.68
C GLN A 79 -11.44 14.11 -4.84
N LEU A 80 -10.60 14.29 -5.85
CA LEU A 80 -9.96 15.57 -6.16
C LEU A 80 -11.00 16.64 -6.53
N GLU A 81 -12.00 16.29 -7.36
CA GLU A 81 -13.11 17.17 -7.70
C GLU A 81 -13.93 17.56 -6.46
N SER A 82 -14.26 16.57 -5.63
CA SER A 82 -14.97 16.81 -4.36
C SER A 82 -14.18 17.73 -3.42
N SER A 83 -12.87 17.56 -3.33
CA SER A 83 -12.00 18.44 -2.53
C SER A 83 -11.97 19.85 -3.09
N TYR A 84 -11.90 20.02 -4.39
CA TYR A 84 -11.94 21.30 -5.07
C TYR A 84 -13.29 22.03 -4.86
N GLU A 85 -14.41 21.32 -5.01
CA GLU A 85 -15.75 21.89 -4.77
C GLU A 85 -15.96 22.33 -3.32
N ASN A 86 -15.42 21.58 -2.37
CA ASN A 86 -15.54 21.85 -0.93
C ASN A 86 -14.40 22.69 -0.34
N ARG A 87 -13.50 23.24 -1.17
CA ARG A 87 -12.30 23.97 -0.72
C ARG A 87 -12.55 25.10 0.28
N ASN A 88 -13.73 25.74 0.22
CA ASN A 88 -14.12 26.79 1.16
C ASN A 88 -14.70 26.25 2.49
N LYS A 89 -14.79 24.91 2.64
CA LYS A 89 -15.31 24.24 3.84
C LYS A 89 -14.23 23.47 4.59
N ILE A 90 -12.97 23.58 4.16
CA ILE A 90 -11.83 22.92 4.79
C ILE A 90 -11.62 23.48 6.19
N LYS A 91 -11.41 22.59 7.14
CA LYS A 91 -11.13 22.97 8.53
C LYS A 91 -9.69 23.44 8.69
N ASN A 92 -9.45 24.37 9.62
CA ASN A 92 -8.12 24.94 9.84
C ASN A 92 -7.07 23.92 10.31
N ASP A 93 -7.47 22.82 10.94
CA ASP A 93 -6.57 21.75 11.37
C ASP A 93 -5.89 21.06 10.18
N GLN A 94 -6.59 20.88 9.06
CA GLN A 94 -6.02 20.30 7.83
C GLN A 94 -4.91 21.20 7.27
N PHE A 95 -5.08 22.51 7.25
CA PHE A 95 -4.00 23.42 6.85
C PHE A 95 -2.80 23.39 7.82
N GLY A 96 -3.05 23.11 9.11
CA GLY A 96 -1.98 22.94 10.09
C GLY A 96 -1.07 21.76 9.76
N ASP A 97 -1.61 20.66 9.30
CA ASP A 97 -0.84 19.50 8.87
C ASP A 97 -0.02 19.79 7.60
N GLU A 98 -0.60 20.42 6.57
CA GLU A 98 0.11 20.85 5.37
C GLU A 98 1.30 21.77 5.69
N TYR A 99 1.09 22.76 6.57
CA TYR A 99 2.15 23.68 6.97
C TYR A 99 3.26 22.99 7.77
N ARG A 100 2.90 22.04 8.63
CA ARG A 100 3.87 21.22 9.35
C ARG A 100 4.73 20.41 8.39
N ASP A 101 4.11 19.73 7.44
CA ASP A 101 4.79 18.83 6.50
C ASP A 101 5.66 19.61 5.51
N ASN A 102 5.20 20.79 5.08
CA ASN A 102 6.03 21.72 4.32
C ASN A 102 7.25 22.19 5.14
N TYR A 103 7.06 22.58 6.39
CA TYR A 103 8.15 23.08 7.24
C TYR A 103 9.17 22.00 7.59
N LEU A 104 8.70 20.79 7.91
CA LEU A 104 9.57 19.69 8.35
C LEU A 104 10.15 18.88 7.17
N GLY A 105 9.42 18.73 6.09
CA GLY A 105 9.76 17.86 4.97
C GLY A 105 10.06 18.60 3.65
N ASN A 106 9.89 19.91 3.59
CA ASN A 106 9.93 20.70 2.35
C ASN A 106 8.87 20.24 1.32
N GLU A 107 7.77 19.68 1.78
CA GLU A 107 6.70 19.26 0.89
C GLU A 107 6.02 20.47 0.23
N PRO A 108 5.72 20.45 -1.07
CA PRO A 108 5.07 21.57 -1.73
C PRO A 108 3.64 21.74 -1.24
N ILE A 109 3.17 22.97 -1.13
CA ILE A 109 1.78 23.33 -0.81
C ILE A 109 1.18 24.04 -2.04
N PRO A 110 0.74 23.34 -3.07
CA PRO A 110 0.27 23.97 -4.31
C PRO A 110 -1.08 24.70 -4.17
N GLY A 111 -1.82 24.42 -3.10
CA GLY A 111 -3.22 24.81 -2.99
C GLY A 111 -4.13 23.99 -3.90
N ILE A 112 -5.36 23.74 -3.44
CA ILE A 112 -6.31 22.83 -4.11
C ILE A 112 -6.65 23.24 -5.54
N GLU A 113 -6.70 24.55 -5.85
CA GLU A 113 -6.96 25.03 -7.21
C GLU A 113 -5.85 24.59 -8.18
N THR A 114 -4.60 24.75 -7.77
CA THR A 114 -3.42 24.36 -8.58
C THR A 114 -3.34 22.84 -8.69
N GLU A 115 -3.55 22.13 -7.60
CA GLU A 115 -3.56 20.67 -7.58
C GLU A 115 -4.65 20.13 -8.51
N TYR A 116 -5.87 20.64 -8.42
CA TYR A 116 -6.96 20.23 -9.28
C TYR A 116 -6.64 20.49 -10.76
N GLN A 117 -6.10 21.66 -11.08
CA GLN A 117 -5.75 22.01 -12.46
C GLN A 117 -4.68 21.08 -13.04
N ILE A 118 -3.66 20.73 -12.28
CA ILE A 118 -2.55 19.88 -12.72
C ILE A 118 -3.01 18.42 -12.78
N MET A 119 -3.57 17.89 -11.70
CA MET A 119 -3.84 16.48 -11.57
C MET A 119 -5.01 16.01 -12.44
N SER A 120 -6.03 16.85 -12.66
CA SER A 120 -7.12 16.54 -13.58
C SER A 120 -6.66 16.34 -15.04
N GLN A 121 -5.54 16.95 -15.41
CA GLN A 121 -4.93 16.77 -16.73
C GLN A 121 -3.89 15.63 -16.73
N LEU A 122 -3.08 15.52 -15.69
CA LEU A 122 -1.98 14.56 -15.64
C LEU A 122 -2.45 13.12 -15.45
N ILE A 123 -3.36 12.88 -14.50
CA ILE A 123 -3.79 11.53 -14.14
C ILE A 123 -4.39 10.74 -15.32
N PRO A 124 -5.26 11.31 -16.18
CA PRO A 124 -5.75 10.59 -17.34
C PRO A 124 -4.67 10.17 -18.35
N MET A 125 -3.56 10.91 -18.39
CA MET A 125 -2.46 10.66 -19.36
C MET A 125 -1.50 9.56 -18.89
N LEU A 126 -1.49 9.19 -17.61
CA LEU A 126 -0.60 8.18 -17.09
C LEU A 126 -1.07 6.77 -17.50
N PRO A 127 -0.27 6.01 -18.25
CA PRO A 127 -0.61 4.65 -18.64
C PRO A 127 -0.31 3.65 -17.49
N VAL A 128 -1.05 2.55 -17.44
CA VAL A 128 -0.85 1.49 -16.44
C VAL A 128 0.55 0.88 -16.50
N ASP A 129 1.15 0.80 -17.68
CA ASP A 129 2.48 0.23 -17.86
C ASP A 129 3.56 1.00 -17.10
N MET A 130 3.46 2.33 -17.05
CA MET A 130 4.38 3.16 -16.27
C MET A 130 4.27 2.84 -14.77
N ILE A 131 3.06 2.67 -14.27
CA ILE A 131 2.82 2.30 -12.86
C ILE A 131 3.33 0.88 -12.57
N ASN A 132 3.17 -0.04 -13.52
CA ASN A 132 3.66 -1.41 -13.38
C ASN A 132 5.19 -1.50 -13.37
N GLU A 133 5.87 -0.72 -14.20
CA GLU A 133 7.34 -0.64 -14.16
C GLU A 133 7.83 -0.04 -12.83
N TYR A 134 7.19 1.04 -12.37
CA TYR A 134 7.51 1.63 -11.07
C TYR A 134 7.31 0.64 -9.91
N ALA A 135 6.21 -0.12 -9.92
CA ALA A 135 5.94 -1.13 -8.91
C ALA A 135 7.01 -2.25 -8.87
N LYS A 136 7.60 -2.61 -10.01
CA LYS A 136 8.72 -3.58 -10.04
C LYS A 136 9.97 -3.05 -9.36
N ASP A 137 10.24 -1.76 -9.47
CA ASP A 137 11.39 -1.14 -8.82
C ASP A 137 11.20 -1.03 -7.30
N LEU A 138 9.97 -0.78 -6.86
CA LEU A 138 9.64 -0.66 -5.44
C LEU A 138 9.63 -2.01 -4.70
N ILE A 139 9.10 -3.05 -5.33
CA ILE A 139 8.86 -4.34 -4.66
C ILE A 139 10.06 -5.26 -4.87
N SER A 140 10.86 -5.48 -3.83
CA SER A 140 12.02 -6.39 -3.88
C SER A 140 11.60 -7.86 -3.96
N ASP A 141 12.38 -8.65 -4.71
CA ASP A 141 12.26 -10.11 -4.82
C ASP A 141 13.36 -10.88 -4.05
N ASN A 142 14.20 -10.16 -3.31
CA ASN A 142 15.32 -10.71 -2.56
C ASN A 142 15.41 -10.09 -1.17
N ASP A 143 16.43 -10.47 -0.38
CA ASP A 143 16.60 -10.01 1.00
C ASP A 143 17.32 -8.65 1.12
N THR A 144 17.79 -8.08 0.02
CA THR A 144 18.49 -6.80 0.05
C THR A 144 17.53 -5.70 0.51
N ASN A 145 17.87 -5.07 1.63
CA ASN A 145 17.07 -4.02 2.25
C ASN A 145 15.64 -4.46 2.69
N LEU A 146 15.38 -5.77 2.82
CA LEU A 146 14.13 -6.29 3.35
C LEU A 146 14.18 -6.28 4.88
N VAL A 147 13.17 -5.67 5.50
CA VAL A 147 12.94 -5.72 6.94
C VAL A 147 11.55 -6.28 7.19
N VAL A 148 11.46 -7.26 8.05
CA VAL A 148 10.19 -7.86 8.48
C VAL A 148 10.09 -7.72 9.99
N THR A 149 9.01 -7.14 10.48
CA THR A 149 8.77 -6.95 11.91
C THR A 149 7.39 -7.48 12.28
N LEU A 150 7.30 -8.09 13.45
CA LEU A 150 6.07 -8.55 14.07
C LEU A 150 5.95 -7.91 15.44
N TYR A 151 4.85 -7.25 15.70
CA TYR A 151 4.53 -6.65 16.99
C TYR A 151 3.33 -7.37 17.58
N GLU A 152 3.49 -7.93 18.76
CA GLU A 152 2.43 -8.62 19.45
C GLU A 152 2.40 -8.24 20.93
N GLN A 153 1.20 -8.31 21.50
CA GLN A 153 1.05 -8.19 22.94
C GLN A 153 1.52 -9.47 23.62
N GLU A 154 2.38 -9.35 24.64
CA GLU A 154 2.81 -10.47 25.45
C GLU A 154 1.60 -11.07 26.20
N LYS A 155 1.44 -12.39 26.06
CA LYS A 155 0.38 -13.18 26.74
C LYS A 155 0.98 -14.47 27.27
N ASP A 156 0.62 -14.82 28.51
CA ASP A 156 1.03 -16.08 29.11
C ASP A 156 0.59 -17.29 28.28
N GLY A 157 1.53 -18.20 28.04
CA GLY A 157 1.29 -19.43 27.28
C GLY A 157 1.13 -19.29 25.78
N LYS A 158 1.21 -18.08 25.21
CA LYS A 158 1.19 -17.87 23.76
C LYS A 158 2.56 -18.22 23.16
N VAL A 159 2.54 -18.96 22.05
CA VAL A 159 3.72 -19.23 21.22
C VAL A 159 3.73 -18.24 20.05
N TYR A 160 4.79 -17.47 19.96
CA TYR A 160 4.97 -16.45 18.90
C TYR A 160 5.76 -17.02 17.73
N PRO A 161 5.52 -16.54 16.50
CA PRO A 161 6.38 -16.85 15.37
C PRO A 161 7.82 -16.44 15.62
N THR A 162 8.74 -17.31 15.25
CA THR A 162 10.19 -17.03 15.31
C THR A 162 10.64 -16.31 14.05
N GLU A 163 11.79 -15.63 14.12
CA GLU A 163 12.44 -15.02 12.94
C GLU A 163 12.67 -16.05 11.83
N ALA A 164 13.11 -17.27 12.19
CA ALA A 164 13.32 -18.35 11.22
C ALA A 164 12.02 -18.76 10.51
N GLN A 165 10.89 -18.78 11.20
CA GLN A 165 9.58 -19.08 10.60
C GLN A 165 9.12 -17.94 9.68
N MET A 166 9.32 -16.69 10.06
CA MET A 166 9.03 -15.54 9.19
C MET A 166 9.89 -15.58 7.91
N GLN A 167 11.20 -15.82 8.06
CA GLN A 167 12.10 -15.97 6.92
C GLN A 167 11.69 -17.14 6.00
N GLN A 168 11.34 -18.28 6.59
CA GLN A 168 10.85 -19.44 5.84
C GLN A 168 9.56 -19.11 5.08
N THR A 169 8.66 -18.36 5.69
CA THR A 169 7.41 -17.91 5.07
C THR A 169 7.68 -17.04 3.83
N ILE A 170 8.56 -16.06 3.95
CA ILE A 170 8.97 -15.20 2.82
C ILE A 170 9.59 -16.04 1.70
N ASN A 171 10.53 -16.93 2.05
CA ASN A 171 11.19 -17.79 1.05
C ASN A 171 10.20 -18.75 0.39
N GLY A 172 9.22 -19.26 1.14
CA GLY A 172 8.16 -20.11 0.60
C GLY A 172 7.36 -19.39 -0.48
N VAL A 173 6.92 -18.17 -0.20
CA VAL A 173 6.16 -17.35 -1.17
C VAL A 173 6.96 -17.07 -2.44
N ARG A 174 8.27 -16.82 -2.34
CA ARG A 174 9.14 -16.58 -3.50
C ARG A 174 9.24 -17.76 -4.45
N THR A 175 9.07 -18.97 -3.93
CA THR A 175 9.10 -20.21 -4.74
C THR A 175 7.75 -20.61 -5.29
N GLU A 176 6.67 -19.95 -4.89
CA GLU A 176 5.34 -20.21 -5.39
C GLU A 176 5.20 -19.82 -6.86
N LYS A 177 4.51 -20.66 -7.63
CA LYS A 177 4.07 -20.30 -8.97
C LYS A 177 2.81 -19.46 -8.86
N LEU A 178 2.98 -18.14 -8.94
CA LEU A 178 1.87 -17.21 -8.87
C LEU A 178 1.13 -17.15 -10.21
N GLU A 179 -0.16 -16.82 -10.14
CA GLU A 179 -0.99 -16.47 -11.30
C GLU A 179 -1.31 -14.98 -11.27
N ALA A 180 -1.50 -14.40 -12.45
CA ALA A 180 -1.95 -13.02 -12.57
C ALA A 180 -3.28 -12.82 -11.84
N TYR A 181 -3.46 -11.63 -11.28
CA TYR A 181 -4.74 -11.27 -10.65
C TYR A 181 -5.85 -11.24 -11.70
N LYS A 182 -7.01 -11.80 -11.34
CA LYS A 182 -8.22 -11.77 -12.15
C LYS A 182 -9.18 -10.77 -11.53
N ASP A 183 -9.35 -9.66 -12.22
CA ASP A 183 -10.29 -8.64 -11.80
C ASP A 183 -11.73 -9.11 -12.08
N ASN A 184 -12.45 -9.38 -11.00
CA ASN A 184 -13.86 -9.83 -11.05
C ASN A 184 -14.85 -8.73 -10.63
N VAL A 185 -14.37 -7.53 -10.40
CA VAL A 185 -15.23 -6.39 -10.06
C VAL A 185 -15.94 -5.94 -11.32
N LYS A 186 -17.27 -5.91 -11.26
CA LYS A 186 -18.13 -5.43 -12.35
C LYS A 186 -18.42 -3.95 -12.21
#